data_c64532528c94e09593977c0eae9f0960
#
_entry.id   c64532528c94e09593977c0eae9f0960
#
_cell.length_a   1.000
_cell.length_b   1.000
_cell.length_c   1.000
_cell.angle_alpha   90.00
_cell.angle_beta   90.00
_cell.angle_gamma   90.00
#
_symmetry.space_group_name_H-M   'P 1'
#
loop_
_entity.id
_entity.type
_entity.pdbx_description
1 polymer ?
#
loop_
_entity_poly.entity_id
_entity_poly.type
_entity_poly.pdbx_seq_one_letter_code
_entity_poly.pdbx_strand_id
1 'polypeptide(L)'
;MLISTKLKTIKYLSHCCYGKQHDFSLLKSEFPPELPWFENFNIKVDLGYLGIVKEYKCKNISIPYKKSKNNPLTNEQKLVNKQFASERIFIEHSISGLKRFRILSDRLRLHDIDFYDKILGACAGLWNFYLAN
;
A
#
# COMPACT_ATOMS: atom_id res chain seq x y z
N MET A 1 -0.55 6.11 -2.22
CA MET A 1 -0.17 4.96 -1.36
C MET A 1 -1.30 4.64 -0.39
N LEU A 2 -1.50 3.36 -0.04
CA LEU A 2 -2.53 2.92 0.91
C LEU A 2 -1.91 1.92 1.90
N ILE A 3 -2.16 2.12 3.19
CA ILE A 3 -1.79 1.17 4.24
C ILE A 3 -3.05 0.58 4.83
N SER A 4 -3.16 -0.74 4.82
CA SER A 4 -4.28 -1.47 5.40
C SER A 4 -3.81 -2.60 6.33
N THR A 5 -4.73 -3.07 7.18
CA THR A 5 -4.51 -4.22 8.05
C THR A 5 -4.98 -5.51 7.40
N LYS A 6 -4.66 -6.67 8.02
CA LYS A 6 -5.24 -7.98 7.65
C LYS A 6 -6.77 -8.01 7.75
N LEU A 7 -7.36 -7.14 8.57
CA LEU A 7 -8.82 -6.95 8.68
C LEU A 7 -9.38 -6.08 7.56
N LYS A 8 -8.59 -5.72 6.54
CA LYS A 8 -8.95 -4.88 5.40
C LYS A 8 -9.26 -3.42 5.78
N THR A 9 -9.04 -3.04 7.04
CA THR A 9 -9.24 -1.68 7.53
C THR A 9 -8.13 -0.79 6.98
N ILE A 10 -8.49 0.34 6.39
CA ILE A 10 -7.56 1.34 5.88
C ILE A 10 -7.07 2.19 7.05
N LYS A 11 -5.78 2.22 7.28
CA LYS A 11 -5.14 3.00 8.35
C LYS A 11 -4.51 4.28 7.85
N TYR A 12 -4.13 4.32 6.59
CA TYR A 12 -3.51 5.48 5.99
C TYR A 12 -3.76 5.55 4.48
N LEU A 13 -3.96 6.76 3.99
CA LEU A 13 -3.99 7.13 2.58
C LEU A 13 -3.07 8.32 2.36
N SER A 14 -2.15 8.22 1.40
CA SER A 14 -1.35 9.38 0.98
C SER A 14 -2.20 10.35 0.19
N HIS A 15 -1.74 11.59 0.12
CA HIS A 15 -2.29 12.56 -0.81
C HIS A 15 -2.22 12.06 -2.26
N CYS A 16 -3.16 12.51 -3.08
CA CYS A 16 -3.12 12.28 -4.51
C CYS A 16 -2.03 13.15 -5.14
N CYS A 17 -1.25 12.56 -6.04
CA CYS A 17 -0.17 13.25 -6.74
C CYS A 17 -0.43 13.27 -8.24
N TYR A 18 -0.04 14.35 -8.89
CA TYR A 18 -0.04 14.41 -10.35
C TYR A 18 1.14 13.63 -10.92
N GLY A 19 0.90 12.91 -12.02
CA GLY A 19 1.95 12.23 -12.78
C GLY A 19 2.38 10.88 -12.21
N LYS A 20 3.53 10.40 -12.67
CA LYS A 20 4.11 9.12 -12.25
C LYS A 20 5.13 9.37 -11.15
N GLN A 21 4.70 9.29 -9.91
CA GLN A 21 5.61 9.32 -8.77
C GLN A 21 5.97 7.87 -8.39
N HIS A 22 7.26 7.64 -8.13
CA HIS A 22 7.73 6.31 -7.69
C HIS A 22 7.25 6.05 -6.26
N ASP A 23 6.70 4.86 -6.01
CA ASP A 23 6.07 4.49 -4.74
C ASP A 23 6.98 4.71 -3.51
N PHE A 24 8.26 4.35 -3.63
CA PHE A 24 9.21 4.54 -2.56
C PHE A 24 9.56 6.01 -2.30
N SER A 25 9.55 6.85 -3.34
CA SER A 25 9.73 8.31 -3.18
C SER A 25 8.54 8.94 -2.48
N LEU A 26 7.33 8.48 -2.80
CA LEU A 26 6.11 8.90 -2.12
C LEU A 26 6.13 8.46 -0.64
N LEU A 27 6.57 7.23 -0.35
CA LEU A 27 6.72 6.76 1.04
C LEU A 27 7.64 7.69 1.83
N LYS A 28 8.79 8.09 1.27
CA LYS A 28 9.75 8.97 1.96
C LYS A 28 9.24 10.38 2.19
N SER A 29 8.44 10.91 1.28
CA SER A 29 7.82 12.23 1.46
C SER A 29 6.74 12.24 2.55
N GLU A 30 5.98 11.14 2.68
CA GLU A 30 4.91 11.02 3.67
C GLU A 30 5.42 10.60 5.06
N PHE A 31 6.46 9.76 5.08
CA PHE A 31 7.08 9.20 6.27
C PHE A 31 8.60 9.39 6.21
N PRO A 32 9.15 10.55 6.59
CA PRO A 32 10.59 10.76 6.58
C PRO A 32 11.35 9.68 7.34
N PRO A 33 12.41 9.07 6.75
CA PRO A 33 13.10 7.91 7.34
C PRO A 33 13.79 8.16 8.68
N GLU A 34 14.03 9.42 9.01
CA GLU A 34 14.67 9.86 10.26
C GLU A 34 13.79 9.59 11.50
N LEU A 35 12.47 9.41 11.28
CA LEU A 35 11.51 9.18 12.35
C LEU A 35 11.14 7.70 12.47
N PRO A 36 10.87 7.19 13.67
CA PRO A 36 10.64 5.76 13.93
C PRO A 36 9.20 5.33 13.63
N TRP A 37 8.68 5.67 12.45
CA TRP A 37 7.28 5.42 12.05
C TRP A 37 6.86 3.95 12.18
N PHE A 38 7.79 3.05 11.86
CA PHE A 38 7.48 1.64 11.64
C PHE A 38 8.18 0.68 12.62
N GLU A 39 8.88 1.21 13.61
CA GLU A 39 9.76 0.45 14.51
C GLU A 39 9.04 -0.73 15.20
N ASN A 40 7.77 -0.54 15.56
CA ASN A 40 6.97 -1.54 16.27
C ASN A 40 6.07 -2.39 15.35
N PHE A 41 6.18 -2.22 14.02
CA PHE A 41 5.29 -2.88 13.06
C PHE A 41 5.98 -3.99 12.27
N ASN A 42 5.21 -5.04 11.99
CA ASN A 42 5.54 -6.00 10.94
C ASN A 42 4.97 -5.51 9.62
N ILE A 43 5.83 -5.13 8.68
CA ILE A 43 5.45 -4.50 7.42
C ILE A 43 5.60 -5.49 6.28
N LYS A 44 4.64 -5.47 5.37
CA LYS A 44 4.69 -6.18 4.10
C LYS A 44 4.56 -5.18 2.98
N VAL A 45 5.53 -5.18 2.07
CA VAL A 45 5.59 -4.24 0.95
C VAL A 45 5.83 -4.96 -0.37
N ASP A 46 5.49 -4.31 -1.45
CA ASP A 46 5.75 -4.76 -2.81
C ASP A 46 7.20 -4.49 -3.24
N LEU A 47 7.62 -5.05 -4.36
CA LEU A 47 8.93 -4.83 -4.97
C LEU A 47 9.22 -3.36 -5.29
N GLY A 48 8.20 -2.52 -5.45
CA GLY A 48 8.34 -1.07 -5.59
C GLY A 48 9.01 -0.37 -4.40
N TYR A 49 9.06 -1.05 -3.23
CA TYR A 49 9.61 -0.52 -1.98
C TYR A 49 10.93 -1.19 -1.55
N LEU A 50 11.71 -1.73 -2.49
CA LEU A 50 12.97 -2.46 -2.17
C LEU A 50 13.95 -1.68 -1.29
N GLY A 51 13.94 -0.35 -1.34
CA GLY A 51 14.80 0.51 -0.52
C GLY A 51 14.43 0.56 0.97
N ILE A 52 13.21 0.15 1.34
CA ILE A 52 12.68 0.30 2.70
C ILE A 52 13.56 -0.39 3.76
N VAL A 53 14.14 -1.55 3.43
CA VAL A 53 14.99 -2.34 4.35
C VAL A 53 16.23 -1.57 4.79
N LYS A 54 16.74 -0.70 3.92
CA LYS A 54 17.97 0.07 4.19
C LYS A 54 17.72 1.37 4.93
N GLU A 55 16.54 1.96 4.72
CA GLU A 55 16.25 3.32 5.16
C GLU A 55 15.33 3.37 6.39
N TYR A 56 14.52 2.32 6.64
CA TYR A 56 13.56 2.31 7.75
C TYR A 56 13.86 1.23 8.79
N LYS A 57 13.69 1.60 10.06
CA LYS A 57 13.69 0.65 11.17
C LYS A 57 12.29 0.09 11.35
N CYS A 58 12.15 -1.23 11.27
CA CYS A 58 10.89 -1.94 11.47
C CYS A 58 11.14 -3.19 12.31
N LYS A 59 10.13 -3.65 13.03
CA LYS A 59 10.20 -4.90 13.77
C LYS A 59 10.47 -6.08 12.83
N ASN A 60 9.78 -6.11 11.71
CA ASN A 60 10.02 -7.07 10.64
C ASN A 60 9.55 -6.49 9.30
N ILE A 61 10.32 -6.71 8.24
CA ILE A 61 9.98 -6.29 6.88
C ILE A 61 9.96 -7.54 5.99
N SER A 62 8.85 -7.76 5.33
CA SER A 62 8.68 -8.83 4.35
C SER A 62 8.52 -8.24 2.95
N ILE A 63 9.38 -8.66 2.02
CA ILE A 63 9.37 -8.25 0.61
C ILE A 63 9.45 -9.53 -0.25
N PRO A 64 8.71 -9.65 -1.35
CA PRO A 64 8.83 -10.80 -2.24
C PRO A 64 10.20 -10.86 -2.91
N TYR A 65 10.68 -12.07 -3.19
CA TYR A 65 11.93 -12.30 -3.92
C TYR A 65 11.79 -11.84 -5.37
N LYS A 66 12.72 -11.01 -5.83
CA LYS A 66 12.77 -10.53 -7.21
C LYS A 66 13.37 -11.58 -8.14
N LYS A 67 12.66 -11.93 -9.20
CA LYS A 67 13.21 -12.77 -10.28
C LYS A 67 14.19 -11.95 -11.13
N SER A 68 15.36 -12.50 -11.42
CA SER A 68 16.33 -11.94 -12.36
C SER A 68 16.55 -12.91 -13.53
N LYS A 69 16.98 -12.41 -14.70
CA LYS A 69 17.33 -13.24 -15.86
C LYS A 69 18.48 -14.22 -15.51
N ASN A 70 19.45 -13.75 -14.75
CA ASN A 70 20.66 -14.51 -14.43
C ASN A 70 20.54 -15.31 -13.11
N ASN A 71 19.46 -15.12 -12.34
CA ASN A 71 19.24 -15.80 -11.08
C ASN A 71 17.76 -16.18 -10.93
N PRO A 72 17.37 -17.37 -11.45
CA PRO A 72 16.01 -17.84 -11.32
C PRO A 72 15.69 -18.15 -9.85
N LEU A 73 14.43 -17.94 -9.44
CA LEU A 73 13.98 -18.23 -8.10
C LEU A 73 14.06 -19.72 -7.77
N THR A 74 14.57 -20.05 -6.59
CA THR A 74 14.52 -21.42 -6.04
C THR A 74 13.07 -21.83 -5.77
N ASN A 75 12.84 -23.14 -5.57
CA ASN A 75 11.49 -23.63 -5.27
C ASN A 75 10.97 -23.08 -3.92
N GLU A 76 11.86 -22.94 -2.93
CA GLU A 76 11.53 -22.34 -1.63
C GLU A 76 11.12 -20.87 -1.80
N GLN A 77 11.89 -20.08 -2.56
CA GLN A 77 11.57 -18.68 -2.85
C GLN A 77 10.23 -18.53 -3.60
N LYS A 78 9.90 -19.46 -4.50
CA LYS A 78 8.61 -19.49 -5.18
C LYS A 78 7.46 -19.76 -4.19
N LEU A 79 7.65 -20.66 -3.23
CA LEU A 79 6.65 -20.94 -2.20
C LEU A 79 6.43 -19.72 -1.30
N VAL A 80 7.51 -19.06 -0.86
CA VAL A 80 7.42 -17.83 -0.09
C VAL A 80 6.68 -16.74 -0.87
N ASN A 81 7.01 -16.54 -2.14
CA ASN A 81 6.33 -15.57 -2.99
C ASN A 81 4.84 -15.92 -3.20
N LYS A 82 4.49 -17.21 -3.30
CA LYS A 82 3.10 -17.66 -3.38
C LYS A 82 2.32 -17.32 -2.10
N GLN A 83 2.93 -17.57 -0.94
CA GLN A 83 2.34 -17.19 0.34
C GLN A 83 2.17 -15.68 0.43
N PHE A 84 3.18 -14.91 0.00
CA PHE A 84 3.13 -13.47 -0.03
C PHE A 84 1.99 -12.95 -0.93
N ALA A 85 1.83 -13.55 -2.11
CA ALA A 85 0.74 -13.22 -3.04
C ALA A 85 -0.64 -13.50 -2.42
N SER A 86 -0.81 -14.61 -1.68
CA SER A 86 -2.08 -14.91 -0.99
C SER A 86 -2.43 -13.88 0.09
N GLU A 87 -1.43 -13.29 0.75
CA GLU A 87 -1.64 -12.26 1.76
C GLU A 87 -1.93 -10.87 1.15
N ARG A 88 -1.52 -10.62 -0.10
CA ARG A 88 -1.91 -9.40 -0.84
C ARG A 88 -3.40 -9.26 -1.05
N ILE A 89 -4.14 -10.35 -1.03
CA ILE A 89 -5.61 -10.35 -1.14
C ILE A 89 -6.25 -9.37 -0.14
N PHE A 90 -5.70 -9.21 1.06
CA PHE A 90 -6.25 -8.29 2.06
C PHE A 90 -6.20 -6.83 1.61
N ILE A 91 -5.09 -6.40 1.02
CA ILE A 91 -4.96 -5.02 0.50
C ILE A 91 -5.78 -4.83 -0.77
N GLU A 92 -5.82 -5.84 -1.64
CA GLU A 92 -6.66 -5.84 -2.84
C GLU A 92 -8.15 -5.73 -2.49
N HIS A 93 -8.60 -6.37 -1.41
CA HIS A 93 -9.97 -6.22 -0.90
C HIS A 93 -10.23 -4.80 -0.38
N SER A 94 -9.25 -4.17 0.30
CA SER A 94 -9.39 -2.77 0.74
C SER A 94 -9.51 -1.82 -0.46
N ILE A 95 -8.66 -2.01 -1.49
CA ILE A 95 -8.72 -1.23 -2.73
C ILE A 95 -10.05 -1.46 -3.47
N SER A 96 -10.49 -2.71 -3.57
CA SER A 96 -11.76 -3.06 -4.20
C SER A 96 -12.95 -2.49 -3.43
N GLY A 97 -12.86 -2.43 -2.09
CA GLY A 97 -13.83 -1.77 -1.24
C GLY A 97 -13.97 -0.28 -1.57
N LEU A 98 -12.86 0.42 -1.76
CA LEU A 98 -12.88 1.81 -2.19
C LEU A 98 -13.47 1.98 -3.60
N LYS A 99 -13.13 1.09 -4.54
CA LYS A 99 -13.65 1.14 -5.91
C LYS A 99 -15.15 0.87 -6.04
N ARG A 100 -15.83 0.40 -4.99
CA ARG A 100 -17.30 0.32 -4.94
C ARG A 100 -17.95 1.71 -5.01
N PHE A 101 -17.26 2.72 -4.52
CA PHE A 101 -17.71 4.11 -4.65
C PHE A 101 -17.41 4.57 -6.08
N ARG A 102 -18.47 4.69 -6.91
CA ARG A 102 -18.35 5.03 -8.35
C ARG A 102 -17.56 6.31 -8.60
N ILE A 103 -17.63 7.26 -7.66
CA ILE A 103 -16.87 8.51 -7.73
C ILE A 103 -15.35 8.28 -7.77
N LEU A 104 -14.84 7.15 -7.26
CA LEU A 104 -13.42 6.78 -7.29
C LEU A 104 -13.05 5.91 -8.49
N SER A 105 -14.03 5.30 -9.16
CA SER A 105 -13.81 4.42 -10.32
C SER A 105 -14.15 5.09 -11.66
N ASP A 106 -15.04 6.07 -11.66
CA ASP A 106 -15.44 6.80 -12.86
C ASP A 106 -14.40 7.89 -13.20
N ARG A 107 -14.39 8.33 -14.45
CA ARG A 107 -13.52 9.42 -14.90
C ARG A 107 -13.76 10.67 -14.07
N LEU A 108 -12.71 11.17 -13.43
CA LEU A 108 -12.73 12.44 -12.70
C LEU A 108 -13.06 13.60 -13.66
N ARG A 109 -14.15 14.30 -13.36
CA ARG A 109 -14.54 15.54 -14.05
C ARG A 109 -14.03 16.79 -13.32
N LEU A 110 -13.66 16.63 -12.06
CA LEU A 110 -13.10 17.69 -11.21
C LEU A 110 -11.58 17.66 -11.30
N HIS A 111 -10.99 18.83 -11.55
CA HIS A 111 -9.53 18.97 -11.62
C HIS A 111 -8.93 19.44 -10.28
N ASP A 112 -9.75 19.49 -9.22
CA ASP A 112 -9.34 19.88 -7.86
C ASP A 112 -8.86 18.64 -7.11
N ILE A 113 -7.54 18.53 -6.92
CA ILE A 113 -6.90 17.38 -6.27
C ILE A 113 -7.21 17.35 -4.76
N ASP A 114 -7.31 18.51 -4.12
CA ASP A 114 -7.58 18.62 -2.68
C ASP A 114 -9.02 18.16 -2.38
N PHE A 115 -9.95 18.47 -3.27
CA PHE A 115 -11.32 17.98 -3.17
C PHE A 115 -11.38 16.46 -3.38
N TYR A 116 -10.56 15.94 -4.29
CA TYR A 116 -10.49 14.49 -4.51
C TYR A 116 -9.92 13.75 -3.30
N ASP A 117 -8.92 14.31 -2.62
CA ASP A 117 -8.39 13.75 -1.37
C ASP A 117 -9.46 13.67 -0.27
N LYS A 118 -10.28 14.69 -0.15
CA LYS A 118 -11.42 14.69 0.79
C LYS A 118 -12.43 13.58 0.46
N ILE A 119 -12.77 13.40 -0.81
CA ILE A 119 -13.64 12.31 -1.27
C ILE A 119 -13.03 10.95 -0.96
N LEU A 120 -11.74 10.76 -1.27
CA LEU A 120 -11.04 9.52 -1.01
C LEU A 120 -11.02 9.19 0.50
N GLY A 121 -10.77 10.18 1.34
CA GLY A 121 -10.84 10.07 2.80
C GLY A 121 -12.23 9.69 3.29
N ALA A 122 -13.28 10.34 2.79
CA ALA A 122 -14.66 10.01 3.12
C ALA A 122 -15.04 8.59 2.71
N CYS A 123 -14.67 8.15 1.50
CA CYS A 123 -14.89 6.78 1.04
C CYS A 123 -14.16 5.75 1.91
N ALA A 124 -12.93 6.05 2.33
CA ALA A 124 -12.18 5.16 3.22
C ALA A 124 -12.80 5.07 4.62
N GLY A 125 -13.31 6.18 5.15
CA GLY A 125 -14.07 6.21 6.39
C GLY A 125 -15.34 5.34 6.31
N LEU A 126 -16.12 5.49 5.25
CA LEU A 126 -17.31 4.67 5.01
C LEU A 126 -16.98 3.18 4.83
N TRP A 127 -15.89 2.86 4.15
CA TRP A 127 -15.42 1.50 4.03
C TRP A 127 -15.05 0.90 5.40
N ASN A 128 -14.28 1.64 6.20
CA ASN A 128 -13.92 1.21 7.55
C ASN A 128 -15.14 1.03 8.45
N PHE A 129 -16.11 1.94 8.35
CA PHE A 129 -17.38 1.85 9.07
C PHE A 129 -18.16 0.59 8.68
N TYR A 130 -18.25 0.30 7.38
CA TYR A 130 -18.89 -0.92 6.89
C TYR A 130 -18.23 -2.20 7.41
N LEU A 131 -16.91 -2.21 7.57
CA LEU A 131 -16.19 -3.38 8.11
C LEU A 131 -16.36 -3.55 9.63
N ALA A 132 -16.73 -2.49 10.33
CA ALA A 132 -16.89 -2.52 11.78
C ALA A 132 -18.30 -2.95 12.23
N ASN A 133 -19.27 -2.96 11.31
CA ASN A 133 -20.67 -3.35 11.52
C ASN A 133 -21.06 -4.55 10.68
#